data_5cef958a5d324f947be5b440be42d350
#
_entry.id   5cef958a5d324f947be5b440be42d350
#
_cell.length_a   1.000
_cell.length_b   1.000
_cell.length_c   1.000
_cell.angle_alpha   90.00
_cell.angle_beta   90.00
_cell.angle_gamma   90.00
#
_symmetry.space_group_name_H-M   'P 1'
#
loop_
_entity.id
_entity.type
_entity.pdbx_description
1 polymer ?
#
loop_
_entity_poly.entity_id
_entity_poly.type
_entity_poly.pdbx_seq_one_letter_code
_entity_poly.pdbx_strand_id
1 'polypeptide(L)'
;MEMMRFDGKLYNQAYSFKYPKAGERNSTVEVWVCDLATGAKERIDTGRETDQYIPRIGWTPDGRLYFFRLNRRQNTFEVILCEPNGAQRTIYDERSQQYVERVDDSSLTFVDKDRFLVRQESHTGYMHLYLYSIRRGFLAQVTKGDWEVTDVAGTDGKRVWYLSTETSPLRRNLYSVRLDGTQKRPLTTG
;
A
#
# COMPACT_ATOMS: atom_id res chain seq x y z
N MET A 1 -8.86 -25.50 6.70
CA MET A 1 -9.98 -24.90 5.96
C MET A 1 -10.14 -25.61 4.64
N GLU A 2 -11.37 -25.91 4.23
CA GLU A 2 -11.68 -26.53 2.95
C GLU A 2 -12.47 -25.54 2.09
N MET A 3 -12.11 -25.44 0.81
CA MET A 3 -12.77 -24.58 -0.16
C MET A 3 -13.00 -25.33 -1.46
N MET A 4 -13.98 -24.91 -2.24
CA MET A 4 -14.24 -25.42 -3.58
C MET A 4 -13.51 -24.59 -4.62
N ARG A 5 -12.77 -25.24 -5.51
CA ARG A 5 -12.12 -24.63 -6.66
C ARG A 5 -13.05 -24.66 -7.87
N PHE A 6 -13.31 -23.49 -8.45
CA PHE A 6 -14.14 -23.28 -9.64
C PHE A 6 -13.23 -22.92 -10.82
N ASP A 7 -12.54 -23.91 -11.38
CA ASP A 7 -11.52 -23.74 -12.42
C ASP A 7 -12.00 -24.08 -13.83
N GLY A 8 -13.30 -23.93 -14.08
CA GLY A 8 -13.93 -24.17 -15.39
C GLY A 8 -14.18 -25.64 -15.71
N LYS A 9 -13.97 -26.57 -14.77
CA LYS A 9 -14.32 -27.98 -14.93
C LYS A 9 -15.81 -28.22 -14.63
N LEU A 10 -16.34 -29.29 -15.23
CA LEU A 10 -17.74 -29.67 -15.02
C LEU A 10 -18.07 -29.96 -13.55
N TYR A 11 -17.12 -30.53 -12.83
CA TYR A 11 -17.23 -30.81 -11.40
C TYR A 11 -16.18 -30.03 -10.62
N ASN A 12 -16.62 -29.33 -9.58
CA ASN A 12 -15.76 -28.60 -8.67
C ASN A 12 -14.90 -29.58 -7.84
N GLN A 13 -13.69 -29.15 -7.50
CA GLN A 13 -12.77 -29.91 -6.67
C GLN A 13 -12.61 -29.24 -5.30
N ALA A 14 -12.81 -30.01 -4.23
CA ALA A 14 -12.45 -29.56 -2.89
C ALA A 14 -10.91 -29.53 -2.75
N TYR A 15 -10.40 -28.49 -2.12
CA TYR A 15 -8.99 -28.42 -1.70
C TYR A 15 -8.89 -27.89 -0.28
N SER A 16 -7.96 -28.44 0.48
CA SER A 16 -7.72 -28.06 1.87
C SER A 16 -6.44 -27.26 1.97
N PHE A 17 -6.45 -26.20 2.76
CA PHE A 17 -5.27 -25.41 3.07
C PHE A 17 -5.29 -24.95 4.53
N LYS A 18 -4.10 -24.64 5.05
CA LYS A 18 -3.98 -24.08 6.39
C LYS A 18 -4.37 -22.62 6.37
N TYR A 19 -5.22 -22.20 7.28
CA TYR A 19 -5.65 -20.83 7.45
C TYR A 19 -5.87 -20.56 8.95
N PRO A 20 -5.12 -19.63 9.55
CA PRO A 20 -5.29 -19.32 10.96
C PRO A 20 -6.65 -18.66 11.18
N LYS A 21 -7.46 -19.24 12.03
CA LYS A 21 -8.73 -18.66 12.49
C LYS A 21 -8.49 -17.66 13.60
N ALA A 22 -9.53 -16.88 13.95
CA ALA A 22 -9.49 -15.98 15.09
C ALA A 22 -9.06 -16.75 16.37
N GLY A 23 -8.06 -16.21 17.09
CA GLY A 23 -7.47 -16.85 18.26
C GLY A 23 -6.35 -17.87 17.98
N GLU A 24 -6.15 -18.29 16.73
CA GLU A 24 -5.03 -19.15 16.35
C GLU A 24 -3.75 -18.34 16.10
N ARG A 25 -2.61 -19.01 16.24
CA ARG A 25 -1.30 -18.44 15.96
C ARG A 25 -1.15 -18.08 14.49
N ASN A 26 -0.69 -16.86 14.20
CA ASN A 26 -0.39 -16.41 12.86
C ASN A 26 0.86 -17.10 12.27
N SER A 27 0.99 -17.10 10.96
CA SER A 27 2.21 -17.51 10.28
C SER A 27 3.33 -16.51 10.55
N THR A 28 4.54 -17.00 10.79
CA THR A 28 5.74 -16.15 10.79
C THR A 28 6.21 -16.00 9.35
N VAL A 29 6.45 -14.76 8.92
CA VAL A 29 6.86 -14.40 7.55
C VAL A 29 8.23 -13.75 7.59
N GLU A 30 9.09 -14.12 6.65
CA GLU A 30 10.41 -13.53 6.46
C GLU A 30 10.53 -12.90 5.06
N VAL A 31 11.32 -11.85 4.95
CA VAL A 31 11.67 -11.21 3.68
C VAL A 31 13.14 -11.54 3.37
N TRP A 32 13.40 -11.97 2.14
CA TRP A 32 14.73 -12.29 1.66
C TRP A 32 14.99 -11.61 0.33
N VAL A 33 16.21 -11.11 0.14
CA VAL A 33 16.72 -10.60 -1.13
C VAL A 33 17.70 -11.61 -1.70
N CYS A 34 17.59 -11.90 -2.99
CA CYS A 34 18.49 -12.79 -3.71
C CYS A 34 19.19 -12.02 -4.85
N ASP A 35 20.50 -12.01 -4.85
CA ASP A 35 21.28 -11.53 -5.97
C ASP A 35 21.27 -12.60 -7.07
N LEU A 36 20.71 -12.26 -8.22
CA LEU A 36 20.53 -13.22 -9.31
C LEU A 36 21.85 -13.59 -10.04
N ALA A 37 22.87 -12.75 -9.94
CA ALA A 37 24.16 -13.02 -10.58
C ALA A 37 25.03 -13.96 -9.75
N THR A 38 24.98 -13.82 -8.42
CA THR A 38 25.81 -14.60 -7.50
C THR A 38 25.06 -15.73 -6.80
N GLY A 39 23.71 -15.67 -6.77
CA GLY A 39 22.86 -16.56 -5.99
C GLY A 39 22.90 -16.28 -4.47
N ALA A 40 23.61 -15.25 -4.02
CA ALA A 40 23.68 -14.87 -2.62
C ALA A 40 22.31 -14.42 -2.10
N LYS A 41 21.98 -14.83 -0.86
CA LYS A 41 20.71 -14.50 -0.22
C LYS A 41 20.97 -13.76 1.09
N GLU A 42 20.22 -12.69 1.30
CA GLU A 42 20.26 -11.89 2.51
C GLU A 42 18.86 -11.83 3.12
N ARG A 43 18.78 -12.09 4.43
CA ARG A 43 17.54 -11.94 5.20
C ARG A 43 17.39 -10.50 5.65
N ILE A 44 16.26 -9.90 5.35
CA ILE A 44 15.91 -8.57 5.79
C ILE A 44 15.34 -8.63 7.22
N ASP A 45 15.80 -7.77 8.10
CA ASP A 45 15.24 -7.62 9.44
C ASP A 45 13.83 -7.01 9.34
N THR A 46 12.81 -7.77 9.72
CA THR A 46 11.41 -7.31 9.76
C THR A 46 10.98 -6.82 11.14
N GLY A 47 11.93 -6.71 12.10
CA GLY A 47 11.71 -6.29 13.47
C GLY A 47 11.57 -7.48 14.43
N ARG A 48 11.47 -7.17 15.73
CA ARG A 48 11.42 -8.19 16.80
C ARG A 48 10.04 -8.84 16.94
N GLU A 49 8.99 -8.11 16.57
CA GLU A 49 7.63 -8.65 16.62
C GLU A 49 7.43 -9.65 15.47
N THR A 50 7.02 -10.85 15.78
CA THR A 50 6.77 -11.93 14.82
C THR A 50 5.27 -12.11 14.50
N ASP A 51 4.38 -11.65 15.39
CA ASP A 51 2.93 -11.68 15.17
C ASP A 51 2.48 -10.42 14.41
N GLN A 52 2.90 -10.35 13.16
CA GLN A 52 2.69 -9.23 12.26
C GLN A 52 2.39 -9.71 10.84
N TYR A 53 2.02 -8.79 9.97
CA TYR A 53 1.86 -9.03 8.55
C TYR A 53 2.87 -8.21 7.76
N ILE A 54 3.40 -8.81 6.68
CA ILE A 54 4.17 -8.13 5.62
C ILE A 54 3.32 -8.20 4.35
N PRO A 55 2.32 -7.34 4.21
CA PRO A 55 1.34 -7.47 3.13
C PRO A 55 1.94 -7.17 1.74
N ARG A 56 2.96 -6.32 1.66
CA ARG A 56 3.61 -5.93 0.41
C ARG A 56 5.11 -5.72 0.60
N ILE A 57 5.84 -6.01 -0.47
CA ILE A 57 7.25 -5.67 -0.67
C ILE A 57 7.41 -5.04 -2.04
N GLY A 58 8.40 -4.20 -2.23
CA GLY A 58 8.67 -3.59 -3.53
C GLY A 58 9.99 -2.84 -3.59
N TRP A 59 10.25 -2.23 -4.73
CA TRP A 59 11.45 -1.46 -5.00
C TRP A 59 11.09 0.00 -5.28
N THR A 60 11.84 0.91 -4.66
CA THR A 60 11.77 2.32 -5.00
C THR A 60 12.29 2.56 -6.43
N PRO A 61 11.98 3.70 -7.07
CA PRO A 61 12.51 4.00 -8.40
C PRO A 61 14.04 4.05 -8.50
N ASP A 62 14.76 4.20 -7.39
CA ASP A 62 16.22 4.14 -7.31
C ASP A 62 16.78 2.82 -6.78
N GLY A 63 15.94 1.75 -6.76
CA GLY A 63 16.37 0.38 -6.50
C GLY A 63 16.57 0.00 -5.04
N ARG A 64 16.02 0.75 -4.09
CA ARG A 64 16.01 0.37 -2.68
C ARG A 64 14.78 -0.47 -2.36
N LEU A 65 14.95 -1.53 -1.57
CA LEU A 65 13.85 -2.34 -1.08
C LEU A 65 13.00 -1.56 -0.09
N TYR A 66 11.69 -1.69 -0.19
CA TYR A 66 10.76 -1.33 0.88
C TYR A 66 9.80 -2.47 1.16
N PHE A 67 9.26 -2.49 2.37
CA PHE A 67 8.18 -3.41 2.72
C PHE A 67 7.15 -2.71 3.62
N PHE A 68 5.92 -3.21 3.54
CA PHE A 68 4.84 -2.81 4.42
C PHE A 68 4.85 -3.69 5.65
N ARG A 69 4.68 -3.09 6.81
CA ARG A 69 4.52 -3.77 8.08
C ARG A 69 3.19 -3.38 8.71
N LEU A 70 2.38 -4.37 9.04
CA LEU A 70 1.08 -4.19 9.68
C LEU A 70 1.05 -5.06 10.94
N ASN A 71 0.72 -4.48 12.09
CA ASN A 71 0.63 -5.26 13.33
C ASN A 71 -0.59 -6.20 13.29
N ARG A 72 -0.62 -7.19 14.20
CA ARG A 72 -1.70 -8.20 14.26
C ARG A 72 -3.10 -7.58 14.40
N ARG A 73 -3.24 -6.49 15.14
CA ARG A 73 -4.50 -5.76 15.31
C ARG A 73 -4.90 -4.93 14.10
N GLN A 74 -4.01 -4.80 13.10
CA GLN A 74 -4.19 -4.02 11.89
C GLN A 74 -4.53 -2.54 12.15
N ASN A 75 -4.04 -2.00 13.25
CA ASN A 75 -4.23 -0.60 13.62
C ASN A 75 -2.94 0.23 13.64
N THR A 76 -1.82 -0.38 13.22
CA THR A 76 -0.54 0.28 13.00
C THR A 76 0.03 -0.22 11.68
N PHE A 77 0.15 0.67 10.73
CA PHE A 77 0.73 0.42 9.41
C PHE A 77 2.01 1.25 9.24
N GLU A 78 3.07 0.63 8.74
CA GLU A 78 4.35 1.28 8.51
C GLU A 78 4.91 0.88 7.14
N VAL A 79 5.57 1.82 6.48
CA VAL A 79 6.41 1.56 5.30
C VAL A 79 7.86 1.69 5.72
N ILE A 80 8.58 0.58 5.65
CA ILE A 80 9.99 0.46 6.01
C ILE A 80 10.83 0.48 4.75
N LEU A 81 11.78 1.42 4.68
CA LEU A 81 12.77 1.51 3.62
C LEU A 81 14.08 0.88 4.09
N CYS A 82 14.65 0.00 3.27
CA CYS A 82 15.96 -0.61 3.48
C CYS A 82 17.01 0.13 2.67
N GLU A 83 18.01 0.69 3.36
CA GLU A 83 19.13 1.38 2.71
C GLU A 83 20.22 0.35 2.31
N PRO A 84 21.05 0.64 1.28
CA PRO A 84 22.07 -0.29 0.79
C PRO A 84 23.12 -0.72 1.85
N ASN A 85 23.29 0.07 2.89
CA ASN A 85 24.19 -0.25 4.02
C ASN A 85 23.54 -1.13 5.09
N GLY A 86 22.35 -1.66 4.84
CA GLY A 86 21.57 -2.47 5.79
C GLY A 86 20.77 -1.66 6.82
N ALA A 87 20.92 -0.34 6.88
CA ALA A 87 20.11 0.50 7.75
C ALA A 87 18.66 0.51 7.26
N GLN A 88 17.73 0.61 8.21
CA GLN A 88 16.32 0.69 7.93
C GLN A 88 15.71 1.93 8.56
N ARG A 89 14.69 2.48 7.91
CA ARG A 89 13.90 3.56 8.49
C ARG A 89 12.45 3.49 8.08
N THR A 90 11.58 3.90 8.95
CA THR A 90 10.18 4.14 8.65
C THR A 90 10.06 5.44 7.86
N ILE A 91 9.53 5.36 6.64
CA ILE A 91 9.28 6.53 5.76
C ILE A 91 7.84 7.00 5.82
N TYR A 92 6.94 6.15 6.32
CA TYR A 92 5.53 6.44 6.59
C TYR A 92 5.03 5.56 7.72
N ASP A 93 4.22 6.12 8.60
CA ASP A 93 3.46 5.39 9.60
C ASP A 93 2.03 5.94 9.73
N GLU A 94 1.09 5.05 9.98
CA GLU A 94 -0.31 5.35 10.23
C GLU A 94 -0.80 4.55 11.42
N ARG A 95 -1.53 5.22 12.29
CA ARG A 95 -2.13 4.60 13.48
C ARG A 95 -3.61 4.97 13.58
N SER A 96 -4.42 3.97 13.87
CA SER A 96 -5.86 4.13 14.08
C SER A 96 -6.25 3.63 15.46
N GLN A 97 -7.30 4.17 16.04
CA GLN A 97 -7.89 3.62 17.26
C GLN A 97 -8.66 2.31 17.00
N GLN A 98 -9.09 2.11 15.77
CA GLN A 98 -9.84 0.93 15.32
C GLN A 98 -8.93 0.04 14.45
N TYR A 99 -8.82 0.32 13.17
CA TYR A 99 -7.96 -0.37 12.20
C TYR A 99 -7.57 0.60 11.08
N VAL A 100 -6.48 0.31 10.40
CA VAL A 100 -6.06 1.03 9.20
C VAL A 100 -6.80 0.44 8.01
N GLU A 101 -7.50 1.29 7.27
CA GLU A 101 -8.28 0.87 6.13
C GLU A 101 -7.36 0.40 5.00
N ARG A 102 -7.61 -0.82 4.54
CA ARG A 102 -7.13 -1.42 3.30
C ARG A 102 -5.67 -1.15 2.91
N VAL A 103 -4.76 -1.97 3.42
CA VAL A 103 -3.35 -1.97 3.01
C VAL A 103 -3.15 -2.89 1.80
N ASP A 104 -3.07 -2.32 0.60
CA ASP A 104 -2.94 -3.02 -0.68
C ASP A 104 -1.90 -2.37 -1.60
N ASP A 105 -1.82 -2.81 -2.86
CA ASP A 105 -0.86 -2.30 -3.85
C ASP A 105 -1.06 -0.82 -4.18
N SER A 106 -2.29 -0.29 -4.02
CA SER A 106 -2.63 1.11 -4.26
C SER A 106 -2.41 2.02 -3.05
N SER A 107 -1.97 1.48 -1.91
CA SER A 107 -1.72 2.27 -0.69
C SER A 107 -0.55 3.23 -0.85
N LEU A 108 0.43 2.89 -1.70
CA LEU A 108 1.61 3.72 -1.93
C LEU A 108 1.99 3.74 -3.41
N THR A 109 2.23 4.94 -3.95
CA THR A 109 2.69 5.15 -5.33
C THR A 109 3.89 6.10 -5.33
N PHE A 110 5.05 5.64 -5.78
CA PHE A 110 6.22 6.50 -5.93
C PHE A 110 6.03 7.50 -7.08
N VAL A 111 6.32 8.76 -6.79
CA VAL A 111 6.36 9.87 -7.75
C VAL A 111 7.74 9.97 -8.40
N ASP A 112 8.77 9.83 -7.58
CA ASP A 112 10.20 9.81 -7.96
C ASP A 112 11.02 9.11 -6.86
N LYS A 113 12.34 9.25 -6.90
CA LYS A 113 13.26 8.63 -5.92
C LYS A 113 13.13 9.15 -4.47
N ASP A 114 12.42 10.25 -4.25
CA ASP A 114 12.24 10.87 -2.93
C ASP A 114 10.78 11.04 -2.53
N ARG A 115 9.89 11.28 -3.50
CA ARG A 115 8.47 11.57 -3.22
C ARG A 115 7.59 10.38 -3.53
N PHE A 116 6.56 10.22 -2.72
CA PHE A 116 5.54 9.20 -2.90
C PHE A 116 4.17 9.71 -2.43
N LEU A 117 3.13 9.16 -3.03
CA LEU A 117 1.74 9.36 -2.63
C LEU A 117 1.31 8.21 -1.73
N VAL A 118 0.58 8.53 -0.68
CA VAL A 118 -0.13 7.57 0.16
C VAL A 118 -1.62 7.81 0.02
N ARG A 119 -2.37 6.74 -0.11
CA ARG A 119 -3.82 6.75 -0.02
C ARG A 119 -4.22 6.44 1.42
N GLN A 120 -4.78 7.42 2.09
CA GLN A 120 -5.00 7.40 3.53
C GLN A 120 -6.38 7.99 3.89
N GLU A 121 -7.07 7.38 4.85
CA GLU A 121 -8.39 7.85 5.34
C GLU A 121 -8.29 8.85 6.50
N SER A 122 -7.23 9.10 7.11
CA SER A 122 -6.91 9.51 8.46
C SER A 122 -7.73 10.64 9.16
N HIS A 123 -8.25 11.63 8.45
CA HIS A 123 -8.79 12.81 9.16
C HIS A 123 -10.20 13.22 8.77
N THR A 124 -10.71 12.74 7.66
CA THR A 124 -11.99 13.19 7.09
C THR A 124 -13.06 12.10 7.06
N GLY A 125 -12.68 10.84 7.34
CA GLY A 125 -13.53 9.68 7.13
C GLY A 125 -13.61 9.24 5.66
N TYR A 126 -12.81 9.88 4.78
CA TYR A 126 -12.71 9.54 3.36
C TYR A 126 -11.27 9.29 2.95
N MET A 127 -11.09 8.36 2.03
CA MET A 127 -9.79 7.99 1.49
C MET A 127 -9.28 9.06 0.51
N HIS A 128 -8.13 9.69 0.82
CA HIS A 128 -7.53 10.74 0.01
C HIS A 128 -6.06 10.50 -0.27
N LEU A 129 -5.49 11.26 -1.20
CA LEU A 129 -4.07 11.23 -1.56
C LEU A 129 -3.30 12.30 -0.77
N TYR A 130 -2.21 11.84 -0.17
CA TYR A 130 -1.26 12.66 0.57
C TYR A 130 0.13 12.48 -0.01
N LEU A 131 0.85 13.57 -0.22
CA LEU A 131 2.20 13.57 -0.76
C LEU A 131 3.20 13.61 0.39
N TYR A 132 4.16 12.70 0.34
CA TYR A 132 5.27 12.58 1.28
C TYR A 132 6.62 12.65 0.56
N SER A 133 7.67 12.99 1.30
CA SER A 133 9.07 12.86 0.90
C SER A 133 9.76 11.87 1.83
N ILE A 134 10.56 10.97 1.27
CA ILE A 134 11.39 10.06 2.07
C ILE A 134 12.26 10.84 3.07
N ARG A 135 12.76 12.02 2.69
CA ARG A 135 13.67 12.83 3.51
C ARG A 135 12.97 13.78 4.46
N ARG A 136 11.82 14.36 4.07
CA ARG A 136 11.15 15.45 4.79
C ARG A 136 9.83 15.07 5.46
N GLY A 137 9.31 13.84 5.21
CA GLY A 137 8.01 13.42 5.68
C GLY A 137 6.86 14.06 4.90
N PHE A 138 5.75 14.36 5.57
CA PHE A 138 4.55 14.95 4.97
C PHE A 138 4.84 16.26 4.23
N LEU A 139 4.32 16.39 3.00
CA LEU A 139 4.46 17.59 2.17
C LEU A 139 3.12 18.29 1.93
N ALA A 140 2.08 17.57 1.52
CA ALA A 140 0.80 18.15 1.18
C ALA A 140 -0.34 17.11 1.16
N GLN A 141 -1.56 17.56 1.41
CA GLN A 141 -2.78 16.84 1.03
C GLN A 141 -3.12 17.20 -0.42
N VAL A 142 -3.17 16.20 -1.31
CA VAL A 142 -3.36 16.38 -2.76
C VAL A 142 -4.84 16.41 -3.15
N THR A 143 -5.65 15.56 -2.51
CA THR A 143 -7.09 15.50 -2.74
C THR A 143 -7.86 15.71 -1.45
N LYS A 144 -9.06 16.30 -1.53
CA LYS A 144 -9.93 16.55 -0.38
C LYS A 144 -11.39 16.67 -0.80
N GLY A 145 -12.31 16.35 0.11
CA GLY A 145 -13.77 16.44 -0.08
C GLY A 145 -14.50 15.30 0.60
N ASP A 146 -15.82 15.25 0.47
CA ASP A 146 -16.70 14.23 1.06
C ASP A 146 -16.88 13.06 0.06
N TRP A 147 -15.78 12.52 -0.42
CA TRP A 147 -15.69 11.45 -1.42
C TRP A 147 -14.33 10.74 -1.31
N GLU A 148 -14.21 9.59 -1.93
CA GLU A 148 -13.02 8.73 -1.83
C GLU A 148 -12.21 8.67 -3.11
N VAL A 149 -10.89 8.64 -2.97
CA VAL A 149 -9.97 8.11 -3.99
C VAL A 149 -9.94 6.59 -3.84
N THR A 150 -10.38 5.90 -4.88
CA THR A 150 -10.44 4.43 -4.85
C THR A 150 -9.19 3.77 -5.41
N ASP A 151 -8.45 4.46 -6.28
CA ASP A 151 -7.23 3.94 -6.88
C ASP A 151 -6.36 5.06 -7.49
N VAL A 152 -5.07 4.77 -7.72
CA VAL A 152 -4.12 5.63 -8.41
C VAL A 152 -3.75 5.00 -9.75
N ALA A 153 -4.16 5.65 -10.86
CA ALA A 153 -3.85 5.16 -12.20
C ALA A 153 -2.40 5.45 -12.63
N GLY A 154 -1.75 6.45 -12.04
CA GLY A 154 -0.35 6.78 -12.32
C GLY A 154 0.01 8.23 -12.04
N THR A 155 1.28 8.58 -12.30
CA THR A 155 1.84 9.94 -12.12
C THR A 155 2.93 10.20 -13.16
N ASP A 156 3.10 11.47 -13.55
CA ASP A 156 4.21 11.97 -14.39
C ASP A 156 5.25 12.78 -13.58
N GLY A 157 5.15 12.72 -12.25
CA GLY A 157 6.02 13.50 -11.36
C GLY A 157 5.54 14.94 -11.09
N LYS A 158 4.52 15.41 -11.79
CA LYS A 158 3.89 16.74 -11.62
C LYS A 158 2.40 16.64 -11.32
N ARG A 159 1.74 15.65 -11.87
CA ARG A 159 0.32 15.34 -11.72
C ARG A 159 0.15 13.88 -11.30
N VAL A 160 -1.00 13.59 -10.72
CA VAL A 160 -1.49 12.25 -10.47
C VAL A 160 -2.83 12.05 -11.17
N TRP A 161 -3.03 10.85 -11.72
CA TRP A 161 -4.30 10.37 -12.25
C TRP A 161 -4.88 9.37 -11.26
N TYR A 162 -6.15 9.54 -10.91
CA TYR A 162 -6.79 8.72 -9.89
C TYR A 162 -8.26 8.48 -10.19
N LEU A 163 -8.78 7.39 -9.68
CA LEU A 163 -10.21 7.06 -9.68
C LEU A 163 -10.86 7.56 -8.40
N SER A 164 -12.03 8.15 -8.49
CA SER A 164 -12.75 8.61 -7.31
C SER A 164 -14.26 8.51 -7.42
N THR A 165 -14.92 8.55 -6.25
CA THR A 165 -16.37 8.56 -6.10
C THR A 165 -16.96 9.97 -6.10
N GLU A 166 -16.21 11.01 -6.49
CA GLU A 166 -16.59 12.42 -6.36
C GLU A 166 -17.96 12.74 -7.01
N THR A 167 -18.25 12.14 -8.17
CA THR A 167 -19.53 12.36 -8.86
C THR A 167 -20.67 11.60 -8.20
N SER A 168 -20.41 10.40 -7.71
CA SER A 168 -21.42 9.53 -7.07
C SER A 168 -20.71 8.37 -6.36
N PRO A 169 -21.18 7.91 -5.19
CA PRO A 169 -20.64 6.73 -4.53
C PRO A 169 -20.77 5.44 -5.35
N LEU A 170 -21.67 5.41 -6.33
CA LEU A 170 -21.90 4.28 -7.23
C LEU A 170 -21.01 4.30 -8.49
N ARG A 171 -20.25 5.37 -8.70
CA ARG A 171 -19.42 5.56 -9.91
C ARG A 171 -17.95 5.72 -9.55
N ARG A 172 -17.12 5.36 -10.51
CA ARG A 172 -15.66 5.53 -10.45
C ARG A 172 -15.22 6.28 -11.69
N ASN A 173 -14.96 7.58 -11.54
CA ASN A 173 -14.51 8.44 -12.64
C ASN A 173 -13.01 8.73 -12.50
N LEU A 174 -12.36 8.90 -13.64
CA LEU A 174 -10.95 9.26 -13.72
C LEU A 174 -10.79 10.78 -13.63
N TYR A 175 -9.88 11.20 -12.78
CA TYR A 175 -9.49 12.59 -12.58
C TYR A 175 -7.99 12.75 -12.71
N SER A 176 -7.54 13.98 -12.95
CA SER A 176 -6.16 14.38 -12.78
C SER A 176 -6.07 15.62 -11.88
N VAL A 177 -5.01 15.70 -11.08
CA VAL A 177 -4.72 16.85 -10.22
C VAL A 177 -3.22 17.06 -10.13
N ARG A 178 -2.75 18.29 -9.97
CA ARG A 178 -1.33 18.54 -9.65
C ARG A 178 -1.01 18.05 -8.25
N LEU A 179 0.28 17.72 -8.01
CA LEU A 179 0.73 17.24 -6.70
C LEU A 179 0.61 18.28 -5.57
N ASP A 180 0.41 19.55 -5.91
CA ASP A 180 0.07 20.64 -4.98
C ASP A 180 -1.44 20.77 -4.70
N GLY A 181 -2.27 19.86 -5.24
CA GLY A 181 -3.72 19.86 -5.11
C GLY A 181 -4.46 20.82 -6.03
N THR A 182 -3.76 21.57 -6.87
CA THR A 182 -4.36 22.54 -7.80
C THR A 182 -4.69 21.92 -9.17
N GLN A 183 -5.44 22.63 -9.98
CA GLN A 183 -5.78 22.26 -11.35
C GLN A 183 -6.37 20.85 -11.49
N LYS A 184 -7.28 20.48 -10.58
CA LYS A 184 -8.07 19.27 -10.71
C LYS A 184 -8.94 19.31 -11.98
N ARG A 185 -9.01 18.19 -12.71
CA ARG A 185 -9.80 18.02 -13.92
C ARG A 185 -10.44 16.65 -13.98
N PRO A 186 -11.75 16.53 -14.23
CA PRO A 186 -12.36 15.27 -14.61
C PRO A 186 -11.88 14.88 -16.01
N LEU A 187 -11.60 13.60 -16.24
CA LEU A 187 -11.18 13.05 -17.52
C LEU A 187 -12.22 12.11 -18.11
N THR A 188 -13.09 11.55 -17.29
CA THR A 188 -14.24 10.76 -17.72
C THR A 188 -15.50 11.32 -17.10
N THR A 189 -16.59 11.22 -17.86
CA THR A 189 -17.96 11.56 -17.45
C THR A 189 -18.85 10.37 -17.81
N GLY A 190 -19.47 9.73 -16.82
CA GLY A 190 -20.34 8.59 -17.08
C GLY A 190 -21.25 8.29 -15.90
#